data_36fedfcf1ef96c0ad60a5287526fe103
#
_entry.id   36fedfcf1ef96c0ad60a5287526fe103
#
_cell.length_a   1.000
_cell.length_b   1.000
_cell.length_c   1.000
_cell.angle_alpha   90.00
_cell.angle_beta   90.00
_cell.angle_gamma   90.00
#
_symmetry.space_group_name_H-M   'P 1'
#
loop_
_entity.id
_entity.type
_entity.pdbx_description
1 polymer ?
#
loop_
_entity_poly.entity_id
_entity_poly.type
_entity_poly.pdbx_seq_one_letter_code
_entity_poly.pdbx_strand_id
1 'polypeptide(L)'
;LGSLSQGRTWLFVLAVVAGGTSLAALPHLPPSVPVALPSLVACAVACAALLVGAPFVHSLIVGLAFAVPFGARLPEAAIVQQTVSGMGKFLLLAIPFFLLAGMLMNVGGLAHRLVRFASTLVGHRRGGMAQATLVTNLMFSGVSGSSIADAAFGAKVLAPALVADGVKPEKAAAIVAATAVLPNIIPPSIAFLLLASATNLSVGALFEGGLVAGLILAAAMAAMLHVSADTSPRPAADRHERFAAFLAAVPVFGLALVVFFGIRLGIATPTEAAAVACAYALVAALSGANGGKAAVRAFLQAGRETAAIGLLVASSAPLVFLLAIDGLPQALAGWVTSFGGNPLAVMLAANLILLAVGGPLDVGPGILLFAPLLLPSVVASGID
;
A
#
# COMPACT_ATOMS: atom_id res chain seq x y z
N LEU A 1 -20.36 -9.92 16.12
CA LEU A 1 -20.55 -9.40 14.75
C LEU A 1 -19.71 -10.18 13.70
N GLY A 2 -18.59 -10.83 14.09
CA GLY A 2 -17.68 -11.52 13.15
C GLY A 2 -18.24 -12.83 12.55
N SER A 3 -19.05 -13.60 13.26
CA SER A 3 -19.53 -14.90 12.80
C SER A 3 -20.70 -14.83 11.80
N LEU A 4 -21.52 -13.79 11.89
CA LEU A 4 -22.62 -13.56 10.94
C LEU A 4 -22.14 -13.04 9.57
N SER A 5 -21.00 -12.35 9.54
CA SER A 5 -20.39 -11.88 8.29
C SER A 5 -19.75 -13.03 7.50
N GLN A 6 -19.09 -13.99 8.16
CA GLN A 6 -18.48 -15.14 7.50
C GLN A 6 -19.51 -16.05 6.84
N GLY A 7 -20.64 -16.34 7.51
CA GLY A 7 -21.70 -17.18 6.93
C GLY A 7 -22.34 -16.54 5.67
N ARG A 8 -22.55 -15.23 5.68
CA ARG A 8 -23.06 -14.49 4.51
C ARG A 8 -22.06 -14.46 3.36
N THR A 9 -20.76 -14.35 3.67
CA THR A 9 -19.69 -14.36 2.65
C THR A 9 -19.63 -15.74 1.96
N TRP A 10 -19.72 -16.84 2.69
CA TRP A 10 -19.74 -18.18 2.10
C TRP A 10 -20.99 -18.46 1.27
N LEU A 11 -22.17 -18.03 1.71
CA LEU A 11 -23.41 -18.13 0.94
C LEU A 11 -23.32 -17.30 -0.36
N PHE A 12 -22.72 -16.12 -0.29
CA PHE A 12 -22.48 -15.30 -1.47
C PHE A 12 -21.49 -15.97 -2.44
N VAL A 13 -20.36 -16.49 -1.93
CA VAL A 13 -19.38 -17.24 -2.73
C VAL A 13 -20.02 -18.47 -3.39
N LEU A 14 -20.81 -19.24 -2.65
CA LEU A 14 -21.55 -20.40 -3.19
C LEU A 14 -22.58 -19.98 -4.24
N ALA A 15 -23.35 -18.93 -4.00
CA ALA A 15 -24.32 -18.41 -4.97
C ALA A 15 -23.65 -17.91 -6.24
N VAL A 16 -22.46 -17.29 -6.10
CA VAL A 16 -21.67 -16.80 -7.23
C VAL A 16 -21.01 -17.94 -7.99
N VAL A 17 -20.44 -18.94 -7.31
CA VAL A 17 -19.88 -20.13 -7.96
C VAL A 17 -20.99 -20.91 -8.68
N ALA A 18 -22.14 -21.11 -8.05
CA ALA A 18 -23.29 -21.77 -8.65
C ALA A 18 -23.88 -20.95 -9.83
N GLY A 19 -23.95 -19.62 -9.70
CA GLY A 19 -24.34 -18.72 -10.77
C GLY A 19 -23.34 -18.69 -11.92
N GLY A 20 -22.03 -18.66 -11.61
CA GLY A 20 -20.94 -18.69 -12.60
C GLY A 20 -20.91 -20.00 -13.38
N THR A 21 -21.10 -21.14 -12.74
CA THR A 21 -21.17 -22.44 -13.41
C THR A 21 -22.41 -22.60 -14.26
N SER A 22 -23.56 -22.06 -13.86
CA SER A 22 -24.77 -22.04 -14.69
C SER A 22 -24.67 -21.07 -15.87
N LEU A 23 -23.97 -19.94 -15.70
CA LEU A 23 -23.67 -18.99 -16.80
C LEU A 23 -22.62 -19.54 -17.78
N ALA A 24 -21.63 -20.29 -17.32
CA ALA A 24 -20.66 -20.97 -18.17
C ALA A 24 -21.28 -22.05 -19.06
N ALA A 25 -22.46 -22.55 -18.68
CA ALA A 25 -23.26 -23.48 -19.50
C ALA A 25 -24.12 -22.80 -20.59
N LEU A 26 -24.17 -21.44 -20.59
CA LEU A 26 -24.86 -20.71 -21.67
C LEU A 26 -24.02 -20.76 -22.97
N PRO A 27 -24.66 -20.88 -24.15
CA PRO A 27 -23.95 -20.82 -25.41
C PRO A 27 -23.24 -19.45 -25.52
N HIS A 28 -21.96 -19.49 -25.88
CA HIS A 28 -21.15 -18.27 -26.07
C HIS A 28 -21.88 -17.29 -27.00
N LEU A 29 -21.91 -16.01 -26.59
CA LEU A 29 -22.50 -14.95 -27.41
C LEU A 29 -21.78 -14.86 -28.75
N PRO A 30 -22.53 -14.55 -29.87
CA PRO A 30 -21.92 -14.48 -31.16
C PRO A 30 -20.83 -13.40 -31.25
N PRO A 31 -19.86 -13.54 -32.20
CA PRO A 31 -18.69 -12.63 -32.28
C PRO A 31 -19.03 -11.17 -32.66
N SER A 32 -20.29 -10.81 -32.76
CA SER A 32 -20.80 -9.44 -32.99
C SER A 32 -20.88 -8.58 -31.71
N VAL A 33 -20.54 -9.14 -30.55
CA VAL A 33 -20.54 -8.40 -29.27
C VAL A 33 -19.40 -7.39 -29.25
N PRO A 34 -19.61 -6.12 -28.80
CA PRO A 34 -18.55 -5.13 -28.68
C PRO A 34 -17.34 -5.67 -27.91
N VAL A 35 -16.14 -5.45 -28.42
CA VAL A 35 -14.89 -6.01 -27.88
C VAL A 35 -14.69 -5.68 -26.38
N ALA A 36 -15.19 -4.53 -25.94
CA ALA A 36 -15.07 -4.09 -24.53
C ALA A 36 -16.14 -4.67 -23.60
N LEU A 37 -17.13 -5.44 -24.09
CA LEU A 37 -18.22 -5.92 -23.24
C LEU A 37 -17.77 -6.88 -22.13
N PRO A 38 -16.86 -7.85 -22.37
CA PRO A 38 -16.37 -8.73 -21.31
C PRO A 38 -15.71 -7.97 -20.18
N SER A 39 -14.86 -6.98 -20.49
CA SER A 39 -14.20 -6.11 -19.53
C SER A 39 -15.19 -5.28 -18.72
N LEU A 40 -16.21 -4.72 -19.37
CA LEU A 40 -17.26 -3.95 -18.70
C LEU A 40 -18.05 -4.81 -17.73
N VAL A 41 -18.42 -6.03 -18.15
CA VAL A 41 -19.11 -7.01 -17.29
C VAL A 41 -18.22 -7.40 -16.10
N ALA A 42 -16.95 -7.72 -16.34
CA ALA A 42 -16.00 -8.05 -15.28
C ALA A 42 -15.91 -6.94 -14.23
N CYS A 43 -15.72 -5.70 -14.68
CA CYS A 43 -15.61 -4.54 -13.80
C CYS A 43 -16.93 -4.25 -13.07
N ALA A 44 -18.06 -4.29 -13.77
CA ALA A 44 -19.38 -4.02 -13.17
C ALA A 44 -19.72 -5.05 -12.07
N VAL A 45 -19.50 -6.35 -12.36
CA VAL A 45 -19.74 -7.43 -11.40
C VAL A 45 -18.77 -7.35 -10.22
N ALA A 46 -17.49 -7.08 -10.46
CA ALA A 46 -16.51 -6.89 -9.40
C ALA A 46 -16.88 -5.70 -8.50
N CYS A 47 -17.26 -4.57 -9.07
CA CYS A 47 -17.73 -3.40 -8.32
C CYS A 47 -19.01 -3.70 -7.53
N ALA A 48 -19.99 -4.38 -8.14
CA ALA A 48 -21.22 -4.78 -7.45
C ALA A 48 -20.93 -5.70 -6.26
N ALA A 49 -20.03 -6.67 -6.43
CA ALA A 49 -19.59 -7.56 -5.36
C ALA A 49 -18.92 -6.79 -4.21
N LEU A 50 -18.07 -5.82 -4.52
CA LEU A 50 -17.44 -4.94 -3.53
C LEU A 50 -18.49 -4.11 -2.76
N LEU A 51 -19.46 -3.54 -3.45
CA LEU A 51 -20.53 -2.73 -2.83
C LEU A 51 -21.40 -3.57 -1.89
N VAL A 52 -21.59 -4.86 -2.17
CA VAL A 52 -22.28 -5.82 -1.28
C VAL A 52 -21.39 -6.24 -0.10
N GLY A 53 -20.10 -5.87 -0.10
CA GLY A 53 -19.16 -6.16 0.98
C GLY A 53 -18.37 -7.46 0.79
N ALA A 54 -18.26 -7.97 -0.43
CA ALA A 54 -17.40 -9.11 -0.71
C ALA A 54 -15.92 -8.70 -0.59
N PRO A 55 -15.03 -9.60 -0.11
CA PRO A 55 -13.60 -9.31 -0.10
C PRO A 55 -13.07 -9.04 -1.51
N PHE A 56 -12.13 -8.10 -1.64
CA PHE A 56 -11.63 -7.61 -2.93
C PHE A 56 -11.16 -8.73 -3.88
N VAL A 57 -10.36 -9.66 -3.38
CA VAL A 57 -9.87 -10.82 -4.14
C VAL A 57 -11.01 -11.62 -4.76
N HIS A 58 -12.05 -11.92 -3.95
CA HIS A 58 -13.21 -12.66 -4.42
C HIS A 58 -13.99 -11.87 -5.46
N SER A 59 -14.13 -10.57 -5.29
CA SER A 59 -14.82 -9.70 -6.24
C SER A 59 -14.16 -9.71 -7.62
N LEU A 60 -12.81 -9.71 -7.68
CA LEU A 60 -12.07 -9.80 -8.94
C LEU A 60 -12.26 -11.15 -9.63
N ILE A 61 -12.15 -12.25 -8.85
CA ILE A 61 -12.35 -13.60 -9.39
C ILE A 61 -13.76 -13.78 -9.95
N VAL A 62 -14.76 -13.28 -9.22
CA VAL A 62 -16.15 -13.30 -9.65
C VAL A 62 -16.36 -12.48 -10.90
N GLY A 63 -15.85 -11.25 -10.94
CA GLY A 63 -15.92 -10.40 -12.12
C GLY A 63 -15.34 -11.09 -13.35
N LEU A 64 -14.16 -11.70 -13.21
CA LEU A 64 -13.50 -12.44 -14.28
C LEU A 64 -14.33 -13.66 -14.73
N ALA A 65 -14.88 -14.45 -13.78
CA ALA A 65 -15.71 -15.60 -14.10
C ALA A 65 -16.97 -15.22 -14.88
N PHE A 66 -17.59 -14.09 -14.53
CA PHE A 66 -18.75 -13.57 -15.25
C PHE A 66 -18.42 -12.99 -16.63
N ALA A 67 -17.18 -12.61 -16.91
CA ALA A 67 -16.78 -12.13 -18.22
C ALA A 67 -16.73 -13.24 -19.29
N VAL A 68 -16.44 -14.48 -18.87
CA VAL A 68 -16.25 -15.62 -19.78
C VAL A 68 -17.47 -15.89 -20.66
N PRO A 69 -18.72 -15.98 -20.16
CA PRO A 69 -19.90 -16.20 -20.99
C PRO A 69 -20.20 -15.06 -21.97
N PHE A 70 -19.70 -13.85 -21.68
CA PHE A 70 -19.89 -12.68 -22.53
C PHE A 70 -18.82 -12.53 -23.62
N GLY A 71 -18.12 -13.62 -23.95
CA GLY A 71 -17.16 -13.66 -25.06
C GLY A 71 -15.75 -13.20 -24.70
N ALA A 72 -15.36 -13.31 -23.42
CA ALA A 72 -13.98 -13.04 -23.02
C ALA A 72 -13.01 -13.91 -23.85
N ARG A 73 -12.10 -13.25 -24.58
CA ARG A 73 -11.09 -13.90 -25.42
C ARG A 73 -9.93 -14.48 -24.59
N LEU A 74 -10.22 -14.93 -23.38
CA LEU A 74 -9.26 -15.52 -22.45
C LEU A 74 -9.42 -17.03 -22.47
N PRO A 75 -8.45 -17.78 -23.04
CA PRO A 75 -8.38 -19.22 -22.83
C PRO A 75 -8.22 -19.51 -21.34
N GLU A 76 -8.85 -20.56 -20.82
CA GLU A 76 -8.71 -20.97 -19.40
C GLU A 76 -7.24 -21.13 -18.99
N ALA A 77 -6.42 -21.67 -19.88
CA ALA A 77 -4.98 -21.78 -19.68
C ALA A 77 -4.29 -20.42 -19.45
N ALA A 78 -4.75 -19.36 -20.11
CA ALA A 78 -4.20 -18.03 -19.95
C ALA A 78 -4.54 -17.42 -18.58
N ILE A 79 -5.72 -17.71 -18.03
CA ILE A 79 -6.10 -17.29 -16.67
C ILE A 79 -5.13 -17.89 -15.66
N VAL A 80 -4.91 -19.20 -15.73
CA VAL A 80 -3.97 -19.90 -14.83
C VAL A 80 -2.54 -19.38 -15.01
N GLN A 81 -2.10 -19.22 -16.27
CA GLN A 81 -0.78 -18.71 -16.58
C GLN A 81 -0.56 -17.29 -16.03
N GLN A 82 -1.52 -16.38 -16.21
CA GLN A 82 -1.41 -15.01 -15.68
C GLN A 82 -1.42 -14.98 -14.15
N THR A 83 -2.24 -15.81 -13.52
CA THR A 83 -2.25 -15.97 -12.06
C THR A 83 -0.87 -16.39 -11.53
N VAL A 84 -0.29 -17.44 -12.10
CA VAL A 84 1.03 -17.95 -11.69
C VAL A 84 2.15 -16.96 -12.02
N SER A 85 2.14 -16.38 -13.22
CA SER A 85 3.15 -15.40 -13.64
C SER A 85 3.09 -14.12 -12.80
N GLY A 86 1.89 -13.69 -12.41
CA GLY A 86 1.71 -12.54 -11.52
C GLY A 86 2.40 -12.75 -10.18
N MET A 87 2.25 -13.94 -9.59
CA MET A 87 2.88 -14.30 -8.31
C MET A 87 4.38 -14.60 -8.43
N GLY A 88 4.83 -15.08 -9.58
CA GLY A 88 6.21 -15.56 -9.81
C GLY A 88 7.25 -14.45 -9.98
N LYS A 89 6.88 -13.18 -9.89
CA LYS A 89 7.81 -12.06 -10.05
C LYS A 89 8.79 -11.99 -8.88
N PHE A 90 10.09 -12.06 -9.16
CA PHE A 90 11.17 -12.05 -8.16
C PHE A 90 11.11 -10.82 -7.22
N LEU A 91 10.70 -9.66 -7.74
CA LEU A 91 10.56 -8.44 -6.97
C LEU A 91 9.56 -8.57 -5.81
N LEU A 92 8.53 -9.41 -5.96
CA LEU A 92 7.52 -9.62 -4.92
C LEU A 92 8.09 -10.33 -3.68
N LEU A 93 9.23 -11.01 -3.79
CA LEU A 93 9.93 -11.59 -2.62
C LEU A 93 10.44 -10.52 -1.65
N ALA A 94 10.64 -9.28 -2.09
CA ALA A 94 11.01 -8.18 -1.20
C ALA A 94 9.88 -7.86 -0.18
N ILE A 95 8.61 -8.05 -0.57
CA ILE A 95 7.44 -7.70 0.25
C ILE A 95 7.41 -8.46 1.59
N PRO A 96 7.47 -9.82 1.62
CA PRO A 96 7.50 -10.57 2.88
C PRO A 96 8.66 -10.18 3.78
N PHE A 97 9.84 -9.91 3.24
CA PHE A 97 10.99 -9.48 4.02
C PHE A 97 10.80 -8.10 4.63
N PHE A 98 10.29 -7.12 3.89
CA PHE A 98 10.01 -5.78 4.46
C PHE A 98 8.88 -5.82 5.48
N LEU A 99 7.80 -6.57 5.23
CA LEU A 99 6.72 -6.75 6.22
C LEU A 99 7.27 -7.35 7.51
N LEU A 100 8.05 -8.40 7.39
CA LEU A 100 8.65 -9.06 8.55
C LEU A 100 9.62 -8.14 9.27
N ALA A 101 10.48 -7.40 8.55
CA ALA A 101 11.39 -6.43 9.14
C ALA A 101 10.64 -5.37 9.96
N GLY A 102 9.59 -4.76 9.40
CA GLY A 102 8.75 -3.78 10.10
C GLY A 102 8.10 -4.35 11.37
N MET A 103 7.58 -5.57 11.32
CA MET A 103 6.97 -6.23 12.48
C MET A 103 8.00 -6.57 13.56
N LEU A 104 9.18 -7.06 13.17
CA LEU A 104 10.27 -7.37 14.08
C LEU A 104 10.83 -6.10 14.77
N MET A 105 10.89 -4.99 14.05
CA MET A 105 11.29 -3.69 14.61
C MET A 105 10.31 -3.21 15.68
N ASN A 106 9.00 -3.40 15.47
CA ASN A 106 7.98 -3.13 16.48
C ASN A 106 8.20 -3.98 17.75
N VAL A 107 8.44 -5.28 17.56
CA VAL A 107 8.72 -6.22 18.66
C VAL A 107 9.98 -5.84 19.44
N GLY A 108 11.02 -5.39 18.74
CA GLY A 108 12.27 -4.90 19.34
C GLY A 108 12.15 -3.58 20.11
N GLY A 109 10.95 -2.98 20.17
CA GLY A 109 10.71 -1.70 20.88
C GLY A 109 11.33 -0.49 20.18
N LEU A 110 11.78 -0.66 18.93
CA LEU A 110 12.45 0.39 18.17
C LEU A 110 11.47 1.51 17.78
N ALA A 111 10.19 1.18 17.55
CA ALA A 111 9.14 2.17 17.30
C ALA A 111 8.98 3.16 18.48
N HIS A 112 9.03 2.69 19.72
CA HIS A 112 8.96 3.57 20.91
C HIS A 112 10.17 4.49 21.03
N ARG A 113 11.36 4.05 20.59
CA ARG A 113 12.56 4.89 20.55
C ARG A 113 12.42 6.04 19.56
N LEU A 114 11.77 5.79 18.40
CA LEU A 114 11.44 6.84 17.45
C LEU A 114 10.45 7.85 18.00
N VAL A 115 9.39 7.40 18.69
CA VAL A 115 8.41 8.30 19.35
C VAL A 115 9.12 9.21 20.35
N ARG A 116 9.99 8.63 21.19
CA ARG A 116 10.76 9.40 22.17
C ARG A 116 11.66 10.42 21.46
N PHE A 117 12.40 10.02 20.44
CA PHE A 117 13.26 10.93 19.70
C PHE A 117 12.47 12.05 19.01
N ALA A 118 11.39 11.72 18.29
CA ALA A 118 10.50 12.70 17.65
C ALA A 118 9.93 13.71 18.67
N SER A 119 9.50 13.22 19.86
CA SER A 119 8.99 14.08 20.94
C SER A 119 10.06 15.02 21.47
N THR A 120 11.32 14.61 21.60
CA THR A 120 12.42 15.51 22.02
C THR A 120 12.77 16.52 20.95
N LEU A 121 12.56 16.21 19.67
CA LEU A 121 12.90 17.06 18.53
C LEU A 121 11.87 18.17 18.30
N VAL A 122 10.59 17.84 18.28
CA VAL A 122 9.51 18.76 17.90
C VAL A 122 8.44 18.96 18.97
N GLY A 123 8.48 18.20 20.06
CA GLY A 123 7.46 18.25 21.13
C GLY A 123 7.33 19.59 21.85
N HIS A 124 8.35 20.44 21.76
CA HIS A 124 8.34 21.79 22.31
C HIS A 124 7.58 22.81 21.45
N ARG A 125 7.20 22.44 20.22
CA ARG A 125 6.50 23.32 19.30
C ARG A 125 4.99 23.34 19.60
N ARG A 126 4.29 24.34 19.05
CA ARG A 126 2.83 24.36 19.06
C ARG A 126 2.28 23.10 18.38
N GLY A 127 1.37 22.38 19.05
CA GLY A 127 0.93 21.06 18.60
C GLY A 127 2.00 19.98 18.70
N GLY A 128 2.89 20.07 19.71
CA GLY A 128 4.10 19.28 19.80
C GLY A 128 3.90 17.79 19.67
N MET A 129 2.86 17.20 20.31
CA MET A 129 2.61 15.76 20.19
C MET A 129 2.07 15.39 18.81
N ALA A 130 1.28 16.26 18.16
CA ALA A 130 0.83 16.04 16.77
C ALA A 130 2.01 16.10 15.79
N GLN A 131 2.91 17.05 15.96
CA GLN A 131 4.15 17.13 15.18
C GLN A 131 5.07 15.92 15.45
N ALA A 132 5.17 15.46 16.71
CA ALA A 132 5.93 14.26 17.05
C ALA A 132 5.32 13.01 16.41
N THR A 133 4.01 12.91 16.31
CA THR A 133 3.31 11.83 15.61
C THR A 133 3.67 11.82 14.11
N LEU A 134 3.64 12.98 13.44
CA LEU A 134 4.03 13.12 12.05
C LEU A 134 5.50 12.70 11.83
N VAL A 135 6.41 13.25 12.65
CA VAL A 135 7.84 12.93 12.56
C VAL A 135 8.11 11.46 12.85
N THR A 136 7.39 10.86 13.82
CA THR A 136 7.50 9.42 14.10
C THR A 136 7.08 8.59 12.89
N ASN A 137 5.93 8.87 12.28
CA ASN A 137 5.47 8.13 11.09
C ASN A 137 6.37 8.38 9.87
N LEU A 138 6.91 9.59 9.72
CA LEU A 138 7.92 9.91 8.69
C LEU A 138 9.19 9.05 8.85
N MET A 139 9.69 8.91 10.06
CA MET A 139 10.88 8.12 10.35
C MET A 139 10.59 6.61 10.28
N PHE A 140 9.40 6.21 10.72
CA PHE A 140 8.99 4.80 10.74
C PHE A 140 8.66 4.28 9.34
N SER A 141 8.24 5.16 8.42
CA SER A 141 8.01 4.83 7.01
C SER A 141 9.24 4.22 6.34
N GLY A 142 10.44 4.65 6.71
CA GLY A 142 11.70 4.06 6.24
C GLY A 142 11.92 2.59 6.64
N VAL A 143 11.01 1.99 7.38
CA VAL A 143 11.13 0.62 7.91
C VAL A 143 9.89 -0.22 7.68
N SER A 144 8.69 0.31 7.93
CA SER A 144 7.44 -0.49 7.92
C SER A 144 6.89 -0.69 6.51
N GLY A 145 6.95 0.33 5.67
CA GLY A 145 6.42 0.33 4.31
C GLY A 145 4.91 0.03 4.20
N SER A 146 4.17 0.00 5.32
CA SER A 146 2.75 -0.39 5.40
C SER A 146 1.94 0.62 6.20
N SER A 147 1.02 1.32 5.54
CA SER A 147 0.10 2.27 6.18
C SER A 147 -0.81 1.61 7.21
N ILE A 148 -1.25 0.38 6.98
CA ILE A 148 -2.14 -0.37 7.89
C ILE A 148 -1.40 -0.70 9.20
N ALA A 149 -0.15 -1.15 9.11
CA ALA A 149 0.68 -1.44 10.28
C ALA A 149 0.94 -0.17 11.10
N ASP A 150 1.23 0.95 10.43
CA ASP A 150 1.51 2.23 11.07
C ASP A 150 0.25 2.85 11.68
N ALA A 151 -0.91 2.73 11.04
CA ALA A 151 -2.18 3.14 11.62
C ALA A 151 -2.51 2.32 12.88
N ALA A 152 -2.27 1.00 12.85
CA ALA A 152 -2.49 0.14 14.01
C ALA A 152 -1.54 0.46 15.18
N PHE A 153 -0.26 0.73 14.88
CA PHE A 153 0.70 1.23 15.85
C PHE A 153 0.28 2.60 16.41
N GLY A 154 -0.08 3.51 15.52
CA GLY A 154 -0.52 4.85 15.87
C GLY A 154 -1.78 4.85 16.75
N ALA A 155 -2.75 3.99 16.46
CA ALA A 155 -3.95 3.83 17.28
C ALA A 155 -3.65 3.34 18.70
N LYS A 156 -2.65 2.46 18.87
CA LYS A 156 -2.27 1.90 20.16
C LYS A 156 -1.34 2.80 20.97
N VAL A 157 -0.45 3.53 20.33
CA VAL A 157 0.64 4.24 21.00
C VAL A 157 0.50 5.76 20.86
N LEU A 158 0.26 6.26 19.65
CA LEU A 158 0.26 7.70 19.38
C LEU A 158 -1.07 8.37 19.73
N ALA A 159 -2.21 7.74 19.43
CA ALA A 159 -3.51 8.31 19.74
C ALA A 159 -3.74 8.52 21.24
N PRO A 160 -3.45 7.56 22.13
CA PRO A 160 -3.52 7.80 23.58
C PRO A 160 -2.58 8.91 24.05
N ALA A 161 -1.37 9.02 23.48
CA ALA A 161 -0.42 10.07 23.81
C ALA A 161 -0.90 11.46 23.36
N LEU A 162 -1.55 11.56 22.19
CA LEU A 162 -2.20 12.78 21.71
C LEU A 162 -3.35 13.21 22.62
N VAL A 163 -4.19 12.26 23.04
CA VAL A 163 -5.29 12.53 23.97
C VAL A 163 -4.78 12.99 25.34
N ALA A 164 -3.73 12.35 25.85
CA ALA A 164 -3.07 12.76 27.08
C ALA A 164 -2.43 14.17 26.97
N ASP A 165 -2.09 14.61 25.76
CA ASP A 165 -1.60 15.96 25.44
C ASP A 165 -2.73 17.00 25.31
N GLY A 166 -4.00 16.60 25.49
CA GLY A 166 -5.16 17.48 25.41
C GLY A 166 -5.79 17.58 24.00
N VAL A 167 -5.35 16.76 23.05
CA VAL A 167 -5.99 16.69 21.72
C VAL A 167 -7.30 15.89 21.83
N LYS A 168 -8.38 16.37 21.24
CA LYS A 168 -9.67 15.67 21.21
C LYS A 168 -9.52 14.29 20.55
N PRO A 169 -10.19 13.22 21.06
CA PRO A 169 -10.04 11.85 20.52
C PRO A 169 -10.28 11.74 19.01
N GLU A 170 -11.27 12.45 18.47
CA GLU A 170 -11.60 12.44 17.05
C GLU A 170 -10.46 13.05 16.21
N LYS A 171 -9.87 14.15 16.71
CA LYS A 171 -8.73 14.82 16.08
C LYS A 171 -7.46 13.98 16.19
N ALA A 172 -7.25 13.29 17.32
CA ALA A 172 -6.15 12.36 17.50
C ALA A 172 -6.23 11.19 16.51
N ALA A 173 -7.42 10.61 16.34
CA ALA A 173 -7.66 9.56 15.34
C ALA A 173 -7.40 10.07 13.91
N ALA A 174 -7.87 11.26 13.56
CA ALA A 174 -7.64 11.87 12.25
C ALA A 174 -6.14 12.14 11.99
N ILE A 175 -5.39 12.63 12.99
CA ILE A 175 -3.94 12.87 12.87
C ILE A 175 -3.20 11.55 12.62
N VAL A 176 -3.52 10.50 13.37
CA VAL A 176 -2.91 9.18 13.20
C VAL A 176 -3.23 8.62 11.82
N ALA A 177 -4.50 8.67 11.39
CA ALA A 177 -4.90 8.17 10.08
C ALA A 177 -4.22 8.93 8.92
N ALA A 178 -4.18 10.27 8.99
CA ALA A 178 -3.55 11.08 7.97
C ALA A 178 -2.04 10.83 7.88
N THR A 179 -1.34 10.77 9.00
CA THR A 179 0.12 10.58 9.01
C THR A 179 0.54 9.16 8.66
N ALA A 180 -0.33 8.16 8.87
CA ALA A 180 -0.09 6.77 8.48
C ALA A 180 -0.08 6.52 6.96
N VAL A 181 -0.38 7.53 6.14
CA VAL A 181 -0.23 7.45 4.67
C VAL A 181 1.24 7.51 4.23
N LEU A 182 2.11 8.18 5.00
CA LEU A 182 3.51 8.41 4.64
C LEU A 182 4.30 7.14 4.27
N PRO A 183 4.15 5.99 4.95
CA PRO A 183 4.83 4.75 4.61
C PRO A 183 4.52 4.19 3.22
N ASN A 184 3.41 4.58 2.62
CA ASN A 184 3.11 4.18 1.24
C ASN A 184 3.90 4.98 0.19
N ILE A 185 4.43 6.16 0.59
CA ILE A 185 5.08 7.11 -0.31
C ILE A 185 6.59 7.19 -0.03
N ILE A 186 7.00 7.14 1.23
CA ILE A 186 8.40 7.26 1.63
C ILE A 186 9.10 5.90 1.61
N PRO A 187 10.24 5.76 0.93
CA PRO A 187 10.96 4.50 0.81
C PRO A 187 11.53 3.98 2.14
N PRO A 188 11.63 2.65 2.29
CA PRO A 188 11.10 1.62 1.40
C PRO A 188 9.59 1.46 1.53
N SER A 189 8.88 1.39 0.39
CA SER A 189 7.43 1.31 0.32
C SER A 189 6.97 0.06 -0.41
N ILE A 190 6.07 -0.72 0.21
CA ILE A 190 5.44 -1.90 -0.40
C ILE A 190 4.58 -1.49 -1.61
N ALA A 191 3.94 -0.31 -1.54
CA ALA A 191 3.15 0.23 -2.65
C ALA A 191 4.02 0.43 -3.91
N PHE A 192 5.25 0.96 -3.77
CA PHE A 192 6.17 1.10 -4.89
C PHE A 192 6.72 -0.23 -5.42
N LEU A 193 6.88 -1.24 -4.56
CA LEU A 193 7.25 -2.59 -5.02
C LEU A 193 6.12 -3.23 -5.85
N LEU A 194 4.87 -3.05 -5.42
CA LEU A 194 3.70 -3.48 -6.20
C LEU A 194 3.61 -2.72 -7.53
N LEU A 195 3.82 -1.40 -7.50
CA LEU A 195 3.82 -0.56 -8.70
C LEU A 195 4.92 -1.01 -9.68
N ALA A 196 6.15 -1.15 -9.22
CA ALA A 196 7.26 -1.63 -10.04
C ALA A 196 7.00 -3.04 -10.60
N SER A 197 6.43 -3.92 -9.78
CA SER A 197 6.05 -5.26 -10.21
C SER A 197 4.95 -5.25 -11.29
N ALA A 198 3.97 -4.37 -11.18
CA ALA A 198 2.86 -4.27 -12.13
C ALA A 198 3.27 -3.61 -13.46
N THR A 199 4.20 -2.65 -13.42
CA THR A 199 4.52 -1.75 -14.55
C THR A 199 5.93 -1.91 -15.10
N ASN A 200 6.80 -2.73 -14.46
CA ASN A 200 8.22 -2.91 -14.76
C ASN A 200 9.04 -1.60 -14.66
N LEU A 201 8.58 -0.63 -13.87
CA LEU A 201 9.36 0.58 -13.57
C LEU A 201 10.52 0.29 -12.61
N SER A 202 11.55 1.12 -12.64
CA SER A 202 12.70 1.03 -11.74
C SER A 202 12.30 1.33 -10.30
N VAL A 203 12.55 0.38 -9.37
CA VAL A 203 12.31 0.59 -7.93
C VAL A 203 13.12 1.76 -7.38
N GLY A 204 14.38 1.89 -7.84
CA GLY A 204 15.24 3.00 -7.42
C GLY A 204 14.68 4.36 -7.80
N ALA A 205 14.19 4.51 -9.04
CA ALA A 205 13.57 5.76 -9.51
C ALA A 205 12.26 6.05 -8.75
N LEU A 206 11.43 5.03 -8.52
CA LEU A 206 10.21 5.18 -7.72
C LEU A 206 10.51 5.60 -6.27
N PHE A 207 11.56 5.06 -5.67
CA PHE A 207 11.98 5.43 -4.32
C PHE A 207 12.49 6.87 -4.27
N GLU A 208 13.22 7.32 -5.28
CA GLU A 208 13.71 8.68 -5.38
C GLU A 208 12.56 9.69 -5.52
N GLY A 209 11.66 9.48 -6.47
CA GLY A 209 10.47 10.30 -6.66
C GLY A 209 9.56 10.30 -5.43
N GLY A 210 9.36 9.13 -4.81
CA GLY A 210 8.55 8.96 -3.61
C GLY A 210 9.12 9.69 -2.40
N LEU A 211 10.45 9.70 -2.23
CA LEU A 211 11.08 10.45 -1.15
C LEU A 211 10.79 11.95 -1.26
N VAL A 212 10.94 12.51 -2.47
CA VAL A 212 10.66 13.94 -2.71
C VAL A 212 9.19 14.25 -2.46
N ALA A 213 8.27 13.47 -3.05
CA ALA A 213 6.83 13.65 -2.88
C ALA A 213 6.39 13.49 -1.41
N GLY A 214 6.95 12.48 -0.72
CA GLY A 214 6.68 12.21 0.69
C GLY A 214 7.16 13.34 1.61
N LEU A 215 8.33 13.93 1.34
CA LEU A 215 8.83 15.07 2.11
C LEU A 215 7.99 16.33 1.88
N ILE A 216 7.53 16.58 0.66
CA ILE A 216 6.62 17.70 0.36
C ILE A 216 5.29 17.51 1.12
N LEU A 217 4.72 16.29 1.08
CA LEU A 217 3.50 15.97 1.80
C LEU A 217 3.70 16.11 3.32
N ALA A 218 4.80 15.60 3.86
CA ALA A 218 5.12 15.73 5.28
C ALA A 218 5.26 17.20 5.70
N ALA A 219 5.88 18.05 4.86
CA ALA A 219 5.99 19.49 5.12
C ALA A 219 4.62 20.17 5.12
N ALA A 220 3.75 19.85 4.17
CA ALA A 220 2.38 20.35 4.12
C ALA A 220 1.56 19.93 5.35
N MET A 221 1.67 18.64 5.76
CA MET A 221 1.05 18.14 6.99
C MET A 221 1.60 18.85 8.23
N ALA A 222 2.91 19.07 8.31
CA ALA A 222 3.52 19.79 9.42
C ALA A 222 2.99 21.23 9.54
N ALA A 223 2.86 21.92 8.41
CA ALA A 223 2.27 23.26 8.37
C ALA A 223 0.81 23.25 8.83
N MET A 224 0.00 22.32 8.34
CA MET A 224 -1.39 22.16 8.74
C MET A 224 -1.54 21.85 10.23
N LEU A 225 -0.74 20.93 10.76
CA LEU A 225 -0.73 20.58 12.18
C LEU A 225 -0.30 21.76 13.05
N HIS A 226 0.63 22.59 12.58
CA HIS A 226 1.06 23.79 13.29
C HIS A 226 -0.06 24.86 13.37
N VAL A 227 -0.76 25.09 12.25
CA VAL A 227 -1.85 26.06 12.18
C VAL A 227 -3.09 25.60 12.98
N SER A 228 -3.41 24.30 12.89
CA SER A 228 -4.58 23.71 13.57
C SER A 228 -4.30 23.27 15.01
N ALA A 229 -3.15 23.64 15.59
CA ALA A 229 -2.78 23.21 16.92
C ALA A 229 -3.59 23.91 18.02
N ASP A 230 -4.19 23.12 18.89
CA ASP A 230 -4.97 23.59 20.03
C ASP A 230 -4.13 23.57 21.33
N THR A 231 -2.95 22.95 21.31
CA THR A 231 -2.09 22.77 22.49
C THR A 231 -0.98 23.80 22.55
N SER A 232 -0.69 24.27 23.76
CA SER A 232 0.38 25.24 24.01
C SER A 232 1.77 24.60 23.88
N PRO A 233 2.80 25.40 23.49
CA PRO A 233 4.17 24.94 23.46
C PRO A 233 4.64 24.46 24.84
N ARG A 234 5.46 23.40 24.85
CA ARG A 234 6.10 22.83 26.04
C ARG A 234 7.54 23.28 26.16
N PRO A 235 8.17 23.17 27.36
CA PRO A 235 9.62 23.35 27.46
C PRO A 235 10.36 22.41 26.51
N ALA A 236 11.42 22.91 25.88
CA ALA A 236 12.27 22.10 25.03
C ALA A 236 13.03 21.07 25.87
N ALA A 237 13.15 19.84 25.35
CA ALA A 237 13.99 18.83 25.96
C ALA A 237 15.46 19.29 26.04
N ASP A 238 16.18 18.88 27.07
CA ASP A 238 17.58 19.20 27.24
C ASP A 238 18.45 18.59 26.12
N ARG A 239 19.62 19.19 25.87
CA ARG A 239 20.56 18.71 24.84
C ARG A 239 21.00 17.26 25.11
N HIS A 240 21.25 16.92 26.37
CA HIS A 240 21.64 15.58 26.76
C HIS A 240 20.53 14.56 26.47
N GLU A 241 19.28 14.91 26.79
CA GLU A 241 18.11 14.06 26.51
C GLU A 241 17.91 13.86 25.00
N ARG A 242 18.02 14.91 24.20
CA ARG A 242 17.94 14.83 22.73
C ARG A 242 19.02 13.91 22.15
N PHE A 243 20.27 14.06 22.62
CA PHE A 243 21.38 13.23 22.16
C PHE A 243 21.20 11.76 22.57
N ALA A 244 20.77 11.50 23.79
CA ALA A 244 20.47 10.14 24.26
C ALA A 244 19.31 9.49 23.45
N ALA A 245 18.24 10.25 23.15
CA ALA A 245 17.13 9.79 22.33
C ALA A 245 17.55 9.55 20.88
N PHE A 246 18.42 10.41 20.33
CA PHE A 246 19.00 10.21 19.00
C PHE A 246 19.82 8.93 18.93
N LEU A 247 20.74 8.70 19.85
CA LEU A 247 21.57 7.48 19.88
C LEU A 247 20.69 6.23 19.98
N ALA A 248 19.60 6.28 20.75
CA ALA A 248 18.65 5.17 20.85
C ALA A 248 17.87 4.93 19.53
N ALA A 249 17.71 5.95 18.68
CA ALA A 249 17.03 5.87 17.40
C ALA A 249 17.98 5.52 16.22
N VAL A 250 19.30 5.72 16.36
CA VAL A 250 20.32 5.41 15.33
C VAL A 250 20.13 4.04 14.67
N PRO A 251 19.85 2.94 15.42
CA PRO A 251 19.65 1.64 14.78
C PRO A 251 18.50 1.63 13.76
N VAL A 252 17.46 2.43 13.97
CA VAL A 252 16.33 2.52 13.03
C VAL A 252 16.72 3.30 11.78
N PHE A 253 17.39 4.43 11.97
CA PHE A 253 17.89 5.22 10.84
C PHE A 253 18.93 4.47 10.01
N GLY A 254 19.84 3.76 10.67
CA GLY A 254 20.85 2.95 10.01
C GLY A 254 20.22 1.94 9.04
N LEU A 255 19.15 1.28 9.46
CA LEU A 255 18.43 0.34 8.60
C LEU A 255 17.80 1.01 7.39
N ALA A 256 17.06 2.10 7.59
CA ALA A 256 16.41 2.83 6.51
C ALA A 256 17.44 3.37 5.49
N LEU A 257 18.57 3.90 5.98
CA LEU A 257 19.65 4.40 5.13
C LEU A 257 20.31 3.27 4.34
N VAL A 258 20.61 2.13 4.98
CA VAL A 258 21.22 0.98 4.30
C VAL A 258 20.32 0.47 3.18
N VAL A 259 19.01 0.35 3.42
CA VAL A 259 18.06 -0.09 2.40
C VAL A 259 17.98 0.94 1.27
N PHE A 260 17.76 2.21 1.59
CA PHE A 260 17.59 3.25 0.58
C PHE A 260 18.85 3.42 -0.29
N PHE A 261 20.00 3.62 0.33
CA PHE A 261 21.26 3.82 -0.40
C PHE A 261 21.77 2.53 -1.04
N GLY A 262 21.54 1.37 -0.42
CA GLY A 262 21.89 0.08 -1.01
C GLY A 262 21.20 -0.14 -2.37
N ILE A 263 19.92 0.18 -2.46
CA ILE A 263 19.15 0.09 -3.72
C ILE A 263 19.53 1.23 -4.68
N ARG A 264 19.62 2.47 -4.18
CA ARG A 264 19.89 3.66 -5.01
C ARG A 264 21.26 3.64 -5.68
N LEU A 265 22.28 3.16 -4.97
CA LEU A 265 23.65 3.05 -5.49
C LEU A 265 23.88 1.74 -6.29
N GLY A 266 22.87 0.90 -6.44
CA GLY A 266 22.97 -0.37 -7.15
C GLY A 266 23.84 -1.42 -6.45
N ILE A 267 24.09 -1.26 -5.15
CA ILE A 267 24.87 -2.21 -4.33
C ILE A 267 24.06 -3.47 -4.04
N ALA A 268 22.75 -3.32 -3.89
CA ALA A 268 21.83 -4.41 -3.59
C ALA A 268 20.54 -4.28 -4.39
N THR A 269 19.98 -5.41 -4.80
CA THR A 269 18.62 -5.47 -5.31
C THR A 269 17.60 -5.18 -4.20
N PRO A 270 16.37 -4.78 -4.51
CA PRO A 270 15.31 -4.58 -3.50
C PRO A 270 15.09 -5.80 -2.60
N THR A 271 15.20 -7.02 -3.17
CA THR A 271 15.02 -8.27 -2.44
C THR A 271 16.18 -8.53 -1.48
N GLU A 272 17.42 -8.30 -1.90
CA GLU A 272 18.61 -8.44 -1.04
C GLU A 272 18.59 -7.40 0.09
N ALA A 273 18.28 -6.14 -0.22
CA ALA A 273 18.15 -5.10 0.78
C ALA A 273 17.06 -5.42 1.82
N ALA A 274 15.92 -5.97 1.38
CA ALA A 274 14.84 -6.41 2.25
C ALA A 274 15.27 -7.60 3.15
N ALA A 275 16.03 -8.55 2.61
CA ALA A 275 16.55 -9.69 3.37
C ALA A 275 17.55 -9.23 4.45
N VAL A 276 18.45 -8.30 4.12
CA VAL A 276 19.38 -7.68 5.09
C VAL A 276 18.61 -6.93 6.17
N ALA A 277 17.60 -6.14 5.79
CA ALA A 277 16.73 -5.44 6.72
C ALA A 277 16.03 -6.39 7.69
N CYS A 278 15.50 -7.50 7.16
CA CYS A 278 14.85 -8.54 7.96
C CYS A 278 15.81 -9.21 8.95
N ALA A 279 17.02 -9.58 8.50
CA ALA A 279 18.04 -10.17 9.36
C ALA A 279 18.46 -9.21 10.50
N TYR A 280 18.67 -7.94 10.17
CA TYR A 280 18.97 -6.90 11.17
C TYR A 280 17.85 -6.75 12.20
N ALA A 281 16.59 -6.64 11.71
CA ALA A 281 15.42 -6.50 12.58
C ALA A 281 15.21 -7.73 13.48
N LEU A 282 15.53 -8.93 12.97
CA LEU A 282 15.49 -10.17 13.77
C LEU A 282 16.49 -10.15 14.92
N VAL A 283 17.73 -9.75 14.67
CA VAL A 283 18.74 -9.61 15.72
C VAL A 283 18.28 -8.60 16.77
N ALA A 284 17.73 -7.46 16.34
CA ALA A 284 17.20 -6.44 17.24
C ALA A 284 15.99 -6.95 18.07
N ALA A 285 15.10 -7.74 17.45
CA ALA A 285 13.95 -8.32 18.15
C ALA A 285 14.37 -9.38 19.18
N LEU A 286 15.34 -10.22 18.87
CA LEU A 286 15.83 -11.29 19.76
C LEU A 286 16.57 -10.76 20.99
N SER A 287 17.13 -9.54 20.93
CA SER A 287 17.80 -8.90 22.07
C SER A 287 16.82 -8.49 23.19
N GLY A 288 15.51 -8.50 22.95
CA GLY A 288 14.49 -8.16 23.95
C GLY A 288 14.15 -9.33 24.89
N ALA A 289 13.69 -9.04 26.12
CA ALA A 289 13.39 -10.03 27.16
C ALA A 289 12.40 -11.14 26.76
N ASN A 290 11.48 -10.86 25.82
CA ASN A 290 10.51 -11.83 25.26
C ASN A 290 10.70 -12.03 23.75
N GLY A 291 11.88 -11.74 23.22
CA GLY A 291 12.17 -11.61 21.80
C GLY A 291 11.79 -12.84 20.97
N GLY A 292 12.09 -14.06 21.44
CA GLY A 292 11.80 -15.28 20.69
C GLY A 292 10.31 -15.52 20.44
N LYS A 293 9.46 -15.45 21.48
CA LYS A 293 8.00 -15.65 21.32
C LYS A 293 7.34 -14.55 20.49
N ALA A 294 7.84 -13.34 20.65
CA ALA A 294 7.32 -12.19 19.92
C ALA A 294 7.76 -12.21 18.44
N ALA A 295 9.00 -12.65 18.16
CA ALA A 295 9.49 -12.88 16.80
C ALA A 295 8.65 -13.94 16.06
N VAL A 296 8.35 -15.08 16.71
CA VAL A 296 7.48 -16.11 16.10
C VAL A 296 6.10 -15.53 15.74
N ARG A 297 5.51 -14.72 16.60
CA ARG A 297 4.23 -14.04 16.30
C ARG A 297 4.36 -13.08 15.10
N ALA A 298 5.47 -12.33 15.04
CA ALA A 298 5.76 -11.45 13.91
C ALA A 298 5.88 -12.23 12.58
N PHE A 299 6.55 -13.39 12.60
CA PHE A 299 6.63 -14.28 11.44
C PHE A 299 5.26 -14.77 10.97
N LEU A 300 4.43 -15.24 11.89
CA LEU A 300 3.07 -15.72 11.55
C LEU A 300 2.20 -14.60 10.99
N GLN A 301 2.31 -13.41 11.56
CA GLN A 301 1.56 -12.26 11.08
C GLN A 301 2.06 -11.79 9.71
N ALA A 302 3.38 -11.67 9.51
CA ALA A 302 3.98 -11.32 8.22
C ALA A 302 3.59 -12.34 7.14
N GLY A 303 3.56 -13.63 7.47
CA GLY A 303 3.11 -14.68 6.56
C GLY A 303 1.65 -14.52 6.13
N ARG A 304 0.76 -14.16 7.05
CA ARG A 304 -0.65 -13.90 6.74
C ARG A 304 -0.82 -12.67 5.83
N GLU A 305 -0.13 -11.59 6.11
CA GLU A 305 -0.18 -10.37 5.29
C GLU A 305 0.43 -10.61 3.91
N THR A 306 1.56 -11.34 3.85
CA THR A 306 2.17 -11.76 2.58
C THR A 306 1.21 -12.62 1.74
N ALA A 307 0.53 -13.57 2.35
CA ALA A 307 -0.45 -14.42 1.67
C ALA A 307 -1.62 -13.58 1.11
N ALA A 308 -2.10 -12.59 1.87
CA ALA A 308 -3.16 -11.70 1.42
C ALA A 308 -2.72 -10.86 0.21
N ILE A 309 -1.49 -10.32 0.23
CA ILE A 309 -0.92 -9.58 -0.90
C ILE A 309 -0.69 -10.51 -2.11
N GLY A 310 -0.17 -11.73 -1.88
CA GLY A 310 0.00 -12.72 -2.94
C GLY A 310 -1.31 -13.08 -3.64
N LEU A 311 -2.38 -13.32 -2.88
CA LEU A 311 -3.71 -13.55 -3.41
C LEU A 311 -4.26 -12.35 -4.18
N LEU A 312 -3.98 -11.15 -3.71
CA LEU A 312 -4.36 -9.91 -4.39
C LEU A 312 -3.68 -9.82 -5.76
N VAL A 313 -2.38 -10.05 -5.84
CA VAL A 313 -1.63 -10.05 -7.11
C VAL A 313 -2.14 -11.16 -8.03
N ALA A 314 -2.34 -12.37 -7.50
CA ALA A 314 -2.84 -13.52 -8.23
C ALA A 314 -4.19 -13.27 -8.89
N SER A 315 -5.12 -12.62 -8.17
CA SER A 315 -6.47 -12.35 -8.67
C SER A 315 -6.54 -11.15 -9.61
N SER A 316 -5.64 -10.16 -9.45
CA SER A 316 -5.64 -8.97 -10.30
C SER A 316 -4.99 -9.22 -11.67
N ALA A 317 -3.96 -10.05 -11.76
CA ALA A 317 -3.20 -10.25 -12.99
C ALA A 317 -4.05 -10.77 -14.18
N PRO A 318 -4.93 -11.78 -14.05
CA PRO A 318 -5.76 -12.21 -15.16
C PRO A 318 -6.82 -11.16 -15.54
N LEU A 319 -7.34 -10.38 -14.58
CA LEU A 319 -8.28 -9.30 -14.88
C LEU A 319 -7.60 -8.18 -15.68
N VAL A 320 -6.42 -7.73 -15.25
CA VAL A 320 -5.63 -6.72 -15.99
C VAL A 320 -5.32 -7.21 -17.41
N PHE A 321 -5.01 -8.50 -17.55
CA PHE A 321 -4.77 -9.10 -18.86
C PHE A 321 -6.02 -9.08 -19.75
N LEU A 322 -7.21 -9.38 -19.20
CA LEU A 322 -8.48 -9.25 -19.93
C LEU A 322 -8.69 -7.81 -20.40
N LEU A 323 -8.53 -6.82 -19.49
CA LEU A 323 -8.69 -5.41 -19.80
C LEU A 323 -7.73 -4.94 -20.91
N ALA A 324 -6.50 -5.49 -20.90
CA ALA A 324 -5.50 -5.20 -21.92
C ALA A 324 -5.85 -5.79 -23.30
N ILE A 325 -6.35 -7.03 -23.36
CA ILE A 325 -6.81 -7.68 -24.60
C ILE A 325 -8.00 -6.95 -25.21
N ASP A 326 -8.93 -6.48 -24.36
CA ASP A 326 -10.10 -5.72 -24.78
C ASP A 326 -9.78 -4.27 -25.18
N GLY A 327 -8.51 -3.87 -25.14
CA GLY A 327 -8.03 -2.57 -25.61
C GLY A 327 -8.35 -1.39 -24.69
N LEU A 328 -8.64 -1.65 -23.40
CA LEU A 328 -8.94 -0.58 -22.44
C LEU A 328 -7.79 0.43 -22.26
N PRO A 329 -6.51 0.03 -22.20
CA PRO A 329 -5.39 0.99 -22.14
C PRO A 329 -5.36 1.92 -23.36
N GLN A 330 -5.64 1.39 -24.56
CA GLN A 330 -5.67 2.15 -25.79
C GLN A 330 -6.87 3.13 -25.85
N ALA A 331 -8.03 2.70 -25.36
CA ALA A 331 -9.20 3.57 -25.23
C ALA A 331 -8.94 4.72 -24.24
N LEU A 332 -8.30 4.44 -23.11
CA LEU A 332 -7.89 5.46 -22.14
C LEU A 332 -6.86 6.43 -22.74
N ALA A 333 -5.85 5.91 -23.47
CA ALA A 333 -4.88 6.74 -24.16
C ALA A 333 -5.54 7.64 -25.22
N GLY A 334 -6.49 7.13 -25.99
CA GLY A 334 -7.28 7.91 -26.94
C GLY A 334 -8.11 9.00 -26.26
N TRP A 335 -8.71 8.68 -25.13
CA TRP A 335 -9.45 9.67 -24.34
C TRP A 335 -8.52 10.76 -23.78
N VAL A 336 -7.35 10.38 -23.29
CA VAL A 336 -6.31 11.30 -22.79
C VAL A 336 -5.79 12.22 -23.89
N THR A 337 -5.56 11.69 -25.10
CA THR A 337 -5.11 12.50 -26.25
C THR A 337 -6.17 13.52 -26.72
N SER A 338 -7.47 13.28 -26.42
CA SER A 338 -8.53 14.25 -26.70
C SER A 338 -8.41 15.56 -25.91
N PHE A 339 -7.64 15.56 -24.82
CA PHE A 339 -7.27 16.77 -24.07
C PHE A 339 -6.11 17.58 -24.71
N GLY A 340 -5.83 17.35 -25.99
CA GLY A 340 -4.83 18.11 -26.74
C GLY A 340 -3.37 17.81 -26.40
N GLY A 341 -3.10 16.66 -25.77
CA GLY A 341 -1.72 16.27 -25.38
C GLY A 341 -1.08 17.13 -24.28
N ASN A 342 -1.88 17.93 -23.55
CA ASN A 342 -1.38 18.73 -22.44
C ASN A 342 -1.03 17.83 -21.25
N PRO A 343 0.25 17.69 -20.88
CA PRO A 343 0.70 16.83 -19.78
C PRO A 343 -0.01 17.12 -18.45
N LEU A 344 -0.30 18.40 -18.18
CA LEU A 344 -0.98 18.80 -16.94
C LEU A 344 -2.43 18.30 -16.89
N ALA A 345 -3.15 18.38 -18.02
CA ALA A 345 -4.53 17.90 -18.12
C ALA A 345 -4.59 16.37 -17.94
N VAL A 346 -3.62 15.65 -18.51
CA VAL A 346 -3.47 14.19 -18.37
C VAL A 346 -3.23 13.80 -16.91
N MET A 347 -2.30 14.49 -16.24
CA MET A 347 -2.00 14.25 -14.82
C MET A 347 -3.21 14.56 -13.92
N LEU A 348 -3.92 15.64 -14.19
CA LEU A 348 -5.13 15.98 -13.44
C LEU A 348 -6.23 14.93 -13.65
N ALA A 349 -6.45 14.46 -14.88
CA ALA A 349 -7.43 13.43 -15.17
C ALA A 349 -7.05 12.10 -14.48
N ALA A 350 -5.79 11.67 -14.55
CA ALA A 350 -5.29 10.49 -13.86
C ALA A 350 -5.46 10.61 -12.34
N ASN A 351 -5.14 11.77 -11.76
CA ASN A 351 -5.32 12.03 -10.32
C ASN A 351 -6.80 11.98 -9.91
N LEU A 352 -7.72 12.51 -10.71
CA LEU A 352 -9.16 12.46 -10.42
C LEU A 352 -9.68 11.02 -10.46
N ILE A 353 -9.25 10.22 -11.45
CA ILE A 353 -9.59 8.79 -11.52
C ILE A 353 -9.06 8.07 -10.28
N LEU A 354 -7.79 8.24 -9.94
CA LEU A 354 -7.17 7.60 -8.79
C LEU A 354 -7.79 8.07 -7.47
N LEU A 355 -8.21 9.32 -7.35
CA LEU A 355 -8.91 9.83 -6.17
C LEU A 355 -10.29 9.18 -6.02
N ALA A 356 -11.05 9.07 -7.11
CA ALA A 356 -12.37 8.44 -7.10
C ALA A 356 -12.28 6.95 -6.76
N VAL A 357 -11.26 6.26 -7.29
CA VAL A 357 -11.00 4.83 -7.06
C VAL A 357 -10.43 4.58 -5.66
N GLY A 358 -9.51 5.43 -5.20
CA GLY A 358 -8.83 5.29 -3.90
C GLY A 358 -9.77 5.51 -2.70
N GLY A 359 -10.97 6.08 -2.89
CA GLY A 359 -11.97 6.16 -1.83
C GLY A 359 -12.44 4.79 -1.35
N PRO A 360 -12.94 3.91 -2.23
CA PRO A 360 -13.40 2.57 -1.87
C PRO A 360 -12.30 1.50 -1.88
N LEU A 361 -11.18 1.71 -2.58
CA LEU A 361 -10.11 0.73 -2.72
C LEU A 361 -8.89 1.08 -1.88
N ASP A 362 -8.27 0.04 -1.31
CA ASP A 362 -6.95 0.17 -0.69
C ASP A 362 -5.86 0.40 -1.77
N VAL A 363 -4.69 0.86 -1.33
CA VAL A 363 -3.55 1.21 -2.20
C VAL A 363 -3.10 0.05 -3.08
N GLY A 364 -3.00 -1.17 -2.53
CA GLY A 364 -2.57 -2.36 -3.26
C GLY A 364 -3.43 -2.66 -4.49
N PRO A 365 -4.75 -2.88 -4.30
CA PRO A 365 -5.71 -3.05 -5.38
C PRO A 365 -5.70 -1.90 -6.39
N GLY A 366 -5.67 -0.66 -5.91
CA GLY A 366 -5.63 0.53 -6.75
C GLY A 366 -4.44 0.51 -7.71
N ILE A 367 -3.24 0.24 -7.18
CA ILE A 367 -2.01 0.17 -7.99
C ILE A 367 -2.09 -0.98 -9.00
N LEU A 368 -2.43 -2.19 -8.55
CA LEU A 368 -2.38 -3.37 -9.41
C LEU A 368 -3.35 -3.31 -10.60
N LEU A 369 -4.51 -2.67 -10.43
CA LEU A 369 -5.49 -2.53 -11.50
C LEU A 369 -5.24 -1.30 -12.37
N PHE A 370 -5.03 -0.14 -11.75
CA PHE A 370 -5.06 1.13 -12.49
C PHE A 370 -3.69 1.57 -12.99
N ALA A 371 -2.58 1.19 -12.34
CA ALA A 371 -1.27 1.60 -12.81
C ALA A 371 -0.92 1.07 -14.20
N PRO A 372 -1.12 -0.23 -14.52
CA PRO A 372 -0.88 -0.74 -15.87
C PRO A 372 -1.80 -0.12 -16.94
N LEU A 373 -3.00 0.34 -16.55
CA LEU A 373 -3.96 0.93 -17.46
C LEU A 373 -3.65 2.40 -17.75
N LEU A 374 -3.22 3.17 -16.73
CA LEU A 374 -2.99 4.61 -16.85
C LEU A 374 -1.58 4.94 -17.33
N LEU A 375 -0.57 4.13 -16.97
CA LEU A 375 0.83 4.39 -17.30
C LEU A 375 1.08 4.60 -18.79
N PRO A 376 0.53 3.77 -19.71
CA PRO A 376 0.74 4.00 -21.15
C PRO A 376 0.24 5.37 -21.62
N SER A 377 -0.87 5.86 -21.05
CA SER A 377 -1.44 7.16 -21.37
C SER A 377 -0.57 8.32 -20.87
N VAL A 378 -0.01 8.16 -19.67
CA VAL A 378 0.87 9.15 -19.05
C VAL A 378 2.19 9.26 -19.84
N VAL A 379 2.80 8.12 -20.17
CA VAL A 379 4.03 8.08 -20.98
C VAL A 379 3.79 8.66 -22.39
N ALA A 380 2.66 8.35 -23.03
CA ALA A 380 2.31 8.89 -24.34
C ALA A 380 2.17 10.42 -24.35
N SER A 381 1.88 11.04 -23.21
CA SER A 381 1.83 12.50 -23.07
C SER A 381 3.18 13.18 -22.82
N GLY A 382 4.29 12.41 -22.86
CA GLY A 382 5.65 12.91 -22.69
C GLY A 382 6.03 13.15 -21.22
N ILE A 383 5.31 12.54 -20.29
CA ILE A 383 5.66 12.54 -18.86
C ILE A 383 6.55 11.31 -18.61
N ASP A 384 7.75 11.58 -18.07
CA ASP A 384 8.72 10.54 -17.70
C ASP A 384 8.44 9.96 -16.30
#